data_2d9bda48065c9323cb05ef650c1f3937
#
_entry.id   2d9bda48065c9323cb05ef650c1f3937
#
_cell.length_a   1.000
_cell.length_b   1.000
_cell.length_c   1.000
_cell.angle_alpha   90.00
_cell.angle_beta   90.00
_cell.angle_gamma   90.00
#
_symmetry.space_group_name_H-M   'P 1'
#
loop_
_entity.id
_entity.type
_entity.pdbx_description
1 polymer ?
#
loop_
_entity_poly.entity_id
_entity_poly.type
_entity_poly.pdbx_seq_one_letter_code
_entity_poly.pdbx_strand_id
1 'polypeptide(L)'
;MKPITVDIMRKVNGKSVAGKRRYGERMEVDQLLEKVLRDLPFYEESEGGVSFSGGEPLMQPEGLLQLLQACKKHGLHTCVDTSGHVNWEHFERILPFTDLFLYDLKNMDPELHLRHTGVDNSLILANADKLLDAGARLVFRIPVIPGINTSERELATLIEFLKERAEKMTEVHLLPYHRIAGNKYRRLHMKELLADVDEPDQQLMHQLKEEFKRTGLEVIIGG
;
A
#
# COMPACT_ATOMS: atom_id res chain seq x y z
N MET A 1 12.40 5.47 -10.83
CA MET A 1 12.04 4.34 -11.76
C MET A 1 12.04 4.85 -13.19
N LYS A 2 12.50 4.07 -14.19
CA LYS A 2 12.37 4.48 -15.59
C LYS A 2 10.92 4.32 -16.04
N PRO A 3 10.35 5.26 -16.81
CA PRO A 3 9.02 5.11 -17.38
C PRO A 3 8.91 3.84 -18.22
N ILE A 4 7.81 3.12 -18.07
CA ILE A 4 7.52 1.89 -18.81
C ILE A 4 6.75 2.27 -20.08
N THR A 5 7.21 1.81 -21.24
CA THR A 5 6.50 1.99 -22.51
C THR A 5 5.95 0.65 -22.95
N VAL A 6 4.63 0.59 -23.19
CA VAL A 6 3.95 -0.62 -23.66
C VAL A 6 3.25 -0.36 -24.99
N ASP A 7 3.20 -1.39 -25.82
CA ASP A 7 2.43 -1.34 -27.07
C ASP A 7 0.93 -1.49 -26.72
N ILE A 8 0.13 -0.62 -27.34
CA ILE A 8 -1.33 -0.63 -27.15
C ILE A 8 -2.03 -0.62 -28.51
N MET A 9 -3.25 -1.18 -28.52
CA MET A 9 -4.19 -0.99 -29.64
C MET A 9 -5.27 0.00 -29.18
N ARG A 10 -5.45 1.06 -29.94
CA ARG A 10 -6.53 2.06 -29.70
C ARG A 10 -7.45 2.16 -30.89
N LYS A 11 -8.71 2.39 -30.65
CA LYS A 11 -9.66 2.69 -31.73
C LYS A 11 -9.62 4.18 -32.07
N VAL A 12 -9.37 4.48 -33.34
CA VAL A 12 -9.42 5.83 -33.90
C VAL A 12 -10.36 5.76 -35.10
N ASN A 13 -11.47 6.47 -35.07
CA ASN A 13 -12.49 6.47 -36.14
C ASN A 13 -12.94 5.03 -36.51
N GLY A 14 -13.16 4.17 -35.50
CA GLY A 14 -13.60 2.78 -35.69
C GLY A 14 -12.50 1.79 -36.13
N LYS A 15 -11.31 2.25 -36.49
CA LYS A 15 -10.16 1.40 -36.91
C LYS A 15 -9.23 1.17 -35.72
N SER A 16 -8.72 -0.07 -35.59
CA SER A 16 -7.70 -0.42 -34.57
C SER A 16 -6.34 0.07 -35.09
N VAL A 17 -5.71 0.94 -34.29
CA VAL A 17 -4.39 1.51 -34.61
C VAL A 17 -3.41 1.13 -33.53
N ALA A 18 -2.28 0.57 -33.92
CA ALA A 18 -1.17 0.29 -33.03
C ALA A 18 -0.54 1.60 -32.54
N GLY A 19 -0.17 1.65 -31.27
CA GLY A 19 0.48 2.80 -30.66
C GLY A 19 1.28 2.40 -29.45
N LYS A 20 2.03 3.34 -28.90
CA LYS A 20 2.77 3.16 -27.66
C LYS A 20 2.17 4.03 -26.57
N ARG A 21 2.04 3.50 -25.37
CA ARG A 21 1.64 4.25 -24.17
C ARG A 21 2.75 4.19 -23.15
N ARG A 22 3.16 5.35 -22.68
CA ARG A 22 4.15 5.49 -21.62
C ARG A 22 3.41 5.57 -20.28
N TYR A 23 3.85 4.78 -19.32
CA TYR A 23 3.41 4.83 -17.94
C TYR A 23 4.53 5.38 -17.08
N GLY A 24 4.17 6.31 -16.21
CA GLY A 24 5.11 7.06 -15.40
C GLY A 24 5.69 8.26 -16.15
N GLU A 25 5.89 9.32 -15.44
CA GLU A 25 6.50 10.57 -15.88
C GLU A 25 7.66 10.88 -14.94
N ARG A 26 8.76 11.36 -15.49
CA ARG A 26 9.83 11.90 -14.67
C ARG A 26 9.51 13.37 -14.41
N MET A 27 9.40 13.73 -13.15
CA MET A 27 9.15 15.10 -12.71
C MET A 27 10.19 15.50 -11.67
N GLU A 28 10.53 16.79 -11.67
CA GLU A 28 11.28 17.39 -10.57
C GLU A 28 10.36 17.58 -9.35
N VAL A 29 10.95 17.59 -8.16
CA VAL A 29 10.22 17.70 -6.89
C VAL A 29 9.32 18.94 -6.85
N ASP A 30 9.83 20.08 -7.30
CA ASP A 30 9.07 21.35 -7.31
C ASP A 30 7.83 21.28 -8.20
N GLN A 31 7.95 20.66 -9.38
CA GLN A 31 6.81 20.46 -10.29
C GLN A 31 5.73 19.55 -9.69
N LEU A 32 6.16 18.54 -8.91
CA LEU A 32 5.24 17.65 -8.24
C LEU A 32 4.58 18.33 -7.05
N LEU A 33 5.34 19.12 -6.29
CA LEU A 33 4.82 19.94 -5.21
C LEU A 33 3.78 20.95 -5.70
N GLU A 34 4.01 21.64 -6.82
CA GLU A 34 3.02 22.53 -7.41
C GLU A 34 1.69 21.83 -7.71
N LYS A 35 1.75 20.57 -8.19
CA LYS A 35 0.54 19.78 -8.42
C LYS A 35 -0.19 19.46 -7.12
N VAL A 36 0.54 19.05 -6.10
CA VAL A 36 0.01 18.79 -4.75
C VAL A 36 -0.67 20.02 -4.17
N LEU A 37 -0.04 21.18 -4.27
CA LEU A 37 -0.56 22.43 -3.71
C LEU A 37 -1.81 22.98 -4.43
N ARG A 38 -2.11 22.53 -5.65
CA ARG A 38 -3.38 22.87 -6.32
C ARG A 38 -4.59 22.30 -5.61
N ASP A 39 -4.41 21.20 -4.91
CA ASP A 39 -5.48 20.52 -4.18
C ASP A 39 -5.57 20.96 -2.71
N LEU A 40 -4.79 22.00 -2.31
CA LEU A 40 -4.76 22.52 -0.94
C LEU A 40 -6.16 22.85 -0.38
N PRO A 41 -7.08 23.52 -1.11
CA PRO A 41 -8.42 23.78 -0.60
C PRO A 41 -9.21 22.52 -0.23
N PHE A 42 -8.99 21.42 -0.96
CA PHE A 42 -9.63 20.13 -0.64
C PHE A 42 -9.02 19.48 0.60
N TYR A 43 -7.72 19.61 0.81
CA TYR A 43 -7.06 19.11 2.02
C TYR A 43 -7.53 19.87 3.27
N GLU A 44 -7.70 21.18 3.17
CA GLU A 44 -8.20 22.03 4.26
C GLU A 44 -9.65 21.71 4.61
N GLU A 45 -10.52 21.49 3.59
CA GLU A 45 -11.94 21.15 3.80
C GLU A 45 -12.14 19.76 4.39
N SER A 46 -11.34 18.78 3.97
CA SER A 46 -11.47 17.38 4.39
C SER A 46 -10.64 17.02 5.62
N GLU A 47 -9.82 17.94 6.14
CA GLU A 47 -8.76 17.66 7.13
C GLU A 47 -7.82 16.53 6.67
N GLY A 48 -7.73 16.32 5.35
CA GLY A 48 -6.94 15.30 4.71
C GLY A 48 -5.49 15.71 4.44
N GLY A 49 -4.89 15.08 3.45
CA GLY A 49 -3.49 15.33 3.09
C GLY A 49 -3.02 14.59 1.86
N VAL A 50 -1.72 14.36 1.78
CA VAL A 50 -1.07 13.77 0.62
C VAL A 50 -0.62 12.35 0.93
N SER A 51 -1.07 11.40 0.10
CA SER A 51 -0.62 10.02 0.15
C SER A 51 0.44 9.75 -0.93
N PHE A 52 1.60 9.28 -0.50
CA PHE A 52 2.69 8.83 -1.36
C PHE A 52 2.58 7.32 -1.55
N SER A 53 2.22 6.91 -2.75
CA SER A 53 1.98 5.53 -3.15
C SER A 53 2.52 5.28 -4.56
N GLY A 54 2.15 4.16 -5.20
CA GLY A 54 2.51 3.89 -6.60
C GLY A 54 3.15 2.54 -6.78
N GLY A 55 4.41 2.38 -7.09
CA GLY A 55 5.14 1.13 -6.90
C GLY A 55 5.48 0.99 -5.41
N GLU A 56 6.76 1.07 -5.07
CA GLU A 56 7.20 1.27 -3.68
C GLU A 56 7.81 2.68 -3.59
N PRO A 57 7.21 3.63 -2.86
CA PRO A 57 7.71 5.01 -2.82
C PRO A 57 9.11 5.10 -2.24
N LEU A 58 9.45 4.24 -1.29
CA LEU A 58 10.78 4.15 -0.67
C LEU A 58 11.88 3.63 -1.60
N MET A 59 11.53 3.16 -2.79
CA MET A 59 12.53 2.88 -3.84
C MET A 59 13.08 4.16 -4.51
N GLN A 60 12.52 5.33 -4.17
CA GLN A 60 13.00 6.65 -4.58
C GLN A 60 13.22 7.54 -3.35
N PRO A 61 14.10 7.12 -2.41
CA PRO A 61 14.16 7.69 -1.05
C PRO A 61 14.48 9.18 -1.03
N GLU A 62 15.35 9.66 -1.93
CA GLU A 62 15.72 11.07 -2.00
C GLU A 62 14.55 11.95 -2.45
N GLY A 63 13.86 11.54 -3.51
CA GLY A 63 12.70 12.28 -4.03
C GLY A 63 11.53 12.26 -3.04
N LEU A 64 11.29 11.12 -2.40
CA LEU A 64 10.26 10.99 -1.37
C LEU A 64 10.56 11.89 -0.17
N LEU A 65 11.79 11.87 0.34
CA LEU A 65 12.20 12.71 1.46
C LEU A 65 12.00 14.21 1.16
N GLN A 66 12.45 14.66 0.00
CA GLN A 66 12.31 16.06 -0.40
C GLN A 66 10.83 16.48 -0.50
N LEU A 67 9.97 15.62 -1.07
CA LEU A 67 8.53 15.88 -1.17
C LEU A 67 7.86 15.92 0.20
N LEU A 68 8.15 14.96 1.08
CA LEU A 68 7.62 14.93 2.45
C LEU A 68 8.03 16.20 3.21
N GLN A 69 9.29 16.57 3.15
CA GLN A 69 9.80 17.81 3.77
C GLN A 69 9.10 19.06 3.22
N ALA A 70 8.88 19.11 1.91
CA ALA A 70 8.19 20.22 1.27
C ALA A 70 6.71 20.27 1.70
N CYS A 71 6.01 19.14 1.72
CA CYS A 71 4.63 19.05 2.20
C CYS A 71 4.51 19.51 3.66
N LYS A 72 5.42 19.08 4.54
CA LYS A 72 5.43 19.51 5.96
C LYS A 72 5.65 21.00 6.11
N LYS A 73 6.48 21.66 5.27
CA LYS A 73 6.66 23.12 5.27
C LYS A 73 5.36 23.86 4.92
N HIS A 74 4.45 23.24 4.17
CA HIS A 74 3.13 23.77 3.85
C HIS A 74 2.03 23.31 4.81
N GLY A 75 2.38 22.67 5.93
CA GLY A 75 1.42 22.22 6.94
C GLY A 75 0.56 21.03 6.52
N LEU A 76 0.91 20.35 5.42
CA LEU A 76 0.12 19.22 4.91
C LEU A 76 0.34 17.97 5.76
N HIS A 77 -0.75 17.24 6.01
CA HIS A 77 -0.68 15.87 6.52
C HIS A 77 -0.10 14.95 5.45
N THR A 78 0.83 14.08 5.84
CA THR A 78 1.58 13.21 4.93
C THR A 78 1.37 11.74 5.28
N CYS A 79 1.04 10.95 4.27
CA CYS A 79 0.85 9.52 4.39
C CYS A 79 1.78 8.78 3.42
N VAL A 80 2.45 7.73 3.90
CA VAL A 80 3.29 6.86 3.07
C VAL A 80 2.67 5.46 3.02
N ASP A 81 2.35 5.02 1.81
CA ASP A 81 1.77 3.71 1.51
C ASP A 81 2.87 2.77 1.02
N THR A 82 3.23 1.77 1.82
CA THR A 82 4.41 0.94 1.62
C THR A 82 4.17 -0.55 1.87
N SER A 83 4.91 -1.37 1.15
CA SER A 83 5.01 -2.81 1.42
C SER A 83 5.94 -3.14 2.60
N GLY A 84 6.72 -2.19 3.06
CA GLY A 84 7.69 -2.39 4.15
C GLY A 84 9.01 -3.08 3.75
N HIS A 85 9.13 -3.57 2.53
CA HIS A 85 10.31 -4.33 2.08
C HIS A 85 11.41 -3.42 1.53
N VAL A 86 11.98 -2.58 2.40
CA VAL A 86 13.13 -1.71 2.11
C VAL A 86 14.06 -1.64 3.31
N ASN A 87 15.29 -1.18 3.12
CA ASN A 87 16.24 -0.98 4.21
C ASN A 87 15.69 0.02 5.25
N TRP A 88 15.90 -0.26 6.53
CA TRP A 88 15.45 0.57 7.65
C TRP A 88 15.86 2.04 7.53
N GLU A 89 17.09 2.30 7.03
CA GLU A 89 17.62 3.63 6.83
C GLU A 89 16.68 4.56 6.02
N HIS A 90 15.95 4.00 5.06
CA HIS A 90 14.98 4.78 4.29
C HIS A 90 13.79 5.22 5.14
N PHE A 91 13.30 4.35 6.04
CA PHE A 91 12.25 4.71 7.00
C PHE A 91 12.73 5.75 8.00
N GLU A 92 13.88 5.53 8.59
CA GLU A 92 14.47 6.42 9.60
C GLU A 92 14.57 7.87 9.10
N ARG A 93 14.95 8.04 7.83
CA ARG A 93 15.08 9.35 7.20
C ARG A 93 13.74 10.07 6.97
N ILE A 94 12.68 9.34 6.67
CA ILE A 94 11.37 9.93 6.38
C ILE A 94 10.44 10.01 7.60
N LEU A 95 10.74 9.26 8.66
CA LEU A 95 9.94 9.17 9.86
C LEU A 95 9.54 10.55 10.45
N PRO A 96 10.45 11.55 10.57
CA PRO A 96 10.10 12.87 11.09
C PRO A 96 9.14 13.69 10.22
N PHE A 97 8.90 13.26 8.98
CA PHE A 97 8.12 13.96 7.98
C PHE A 97 6.88 13.18 7.52
N THR A 98 6.57 12.05 8.19
CA THR A 98 5.44 11.18 7.86
C THR A 98 4.49 11.11 9.04
N ASP A 99 3.23 11.53 8.83
CA ASP A 99 2.21 11.52 9.87
C ASP A 99 1.51 10.14 9.98
N LEU A 100 1.46 9.38 8.87
CA LEU A 100 0.80 8.08 8.81
C LEU A 100 1.53 7.15 7.85
N PHE A 101 1.74 5.91 8.28
CA PHE A 101 2.14 4.82 7.41
C PHE A 101 0.95 3.88 7.16
N LEU A 102 0.57 3.69 5.90
CA LEU A 102 -0.27 2.58 5.46
C LEU A 102 0.66 1.42 5.10
N TYR A 103 0.58 0.34 5.85
CA TYR A 103 1.61 -0.70 5.82
C TYR A 103 1.01 -2.06 5.47
N ASP A 104 1.43 -2.63 4.35
CA ASP A 104 0.84 -3.86 3.84
C ASP A 104 1.37 -5.10 4.57
N LEU A 105 0.47 -5.91 5.14
CA LEU A 105 0.73 -7.27 5.62
C LEU A 105 0.00 -8.28 4.73
N LYS A 106 0.75 -9.04 3.93
CA LYS A 106 0.15 -9.92 2.91
C LYS A 106 0.03 -11.37 3.34
N ASN A 107 1.08 -11.93 3.92
CA ASN A 107 1.11 -13.26 4.53
C ASN A 107 2.02 -13.23 5.76
N MET A 108 1.68 -13.99 6.80
CA MET A 108 2.53 -14.17 7.98
C MET A 108 3.52 -15.31 7.79
N ASP A 109 3.13 -16.35 7.03
CA ASP A 109 4.03 -17.44 6.68
C ASP A 109 5.09 -16.95 5.65
N PRO A 110 6.41 -17.01 5.97
CA PRO A 110 7.47 -16.48 5.10
C PRO A 110 7.60 -17.22 3.77
N GLU A 111 7.28 -18.52 3.73
CA GLU A 111 7.34 -19.30 2.48
C GLU A 111 6.18 -18.94 1.54
N LEU A 112 4.97 -18.77 2.11
CA LEU A 112 3.82 -18.28 1.36
C LEU A 112 4.05 -16.86 0.87
N HIS A 113 4.61 -15.99 1.72
CA HIS A 113 4.95 -14.63 1.33
C HIS A 113 5.94 -14.62 0.17
N LEU A 114 7.03 -15.39 0.25
CA LEU A 114 8.02 -15.54 -0.82
C LEU A 114 7.38 -16.05 -2.12
N ARG A 115 6.50 -17.03 -2.03
CA ARG A 115 5.82 -17.61 -3.21
C ARG A 115 4.92 -16.60 -3.93
N HIS A 116 4.22 -15.75 -3.18
CA HIS A 116 3.22 -14.84 -3.75
C HIS A 116 3.78 -13.45 -4.09
N THR A 117 4.87 -13.02 -3.44
CA THR A 117 5.43 -11.67 -3.62
C THR A 117 6.84 -11.66 -4.20
N GLY A 118 7.56 -12.79 -4.15
CA GLY A 118 8.94 -12.91 -4.59
C GLY A 118 9.97 -12.59 -3.51
N VAL A 119 9.54 -12.22 -2.29
CA VAL A 119 10.40 -11.97 -1.13
C VAL A 119 9.78 -12.57 0.13
N ASP A 120 10.59 -12.90 1.14
CA ASP A 120 10.05 -13.26 2.46
C ASP A 120 9.59 -12.02 3.25
N ASN A 121 8.92 -12.24 4.38
CA ASN A 121 8.35 -11.16 5.18
C ASN A 121 9.23 -10.71 6.35
N SER A 122 10.41 -11.30 6.57
CA SER A 122 11.24 -11.03 7.75
C SER A 122 11.60 -9.56 7.89
N LEU A 123 12.04 -8.94 6.79
CA LEU A 123 12.38 -7.52 6.77
C LEU A 123 11.15 -6.63 6.98
N ILE A 124 10.00 -7.03 6.42
CA ILE A 124 8.73 -6.32 6.56
C ILE A 124 8.31 -6.28 8.02
N LEU A 125 8.29 -7.43 8.70
CA LEU A 125 7.89 -7.53 10.11
C LEU A 125 8.88 -6.77 11.02
N ALA A 126 10.18 -6.89 10.77
CA ALA A 126 11.20 -6.17 11.53
C ALA A 126 11.09 -4.64 11.38
N ASN A 127 10.76 -4.15 10.17
CA ASN A 127 10.55 -2.71 9.93
C ASN A 127 9.25 -2.22 10.59
N ALA A 128 8.19 -3.03 10.58
CA ALA A 128 6.95 -2.71 11.28
C ALA A 128 7.18 -2.51 12.79
N ASP A 129 7.92 -3.43 13.43
CA ASP A 129 8.27 -3.33 14.84
C ASP A 129 9.08 -2.05 15.14
N LYS A 130 10.08 -1.76 14.33
CA LYS A 130 10.89 -0.54 14.49
C LYS A 130 10.08 0.75 14.32
N LEU A 131 9.13 0.79 13.38
CA LEU A 131 8.25 1.94 13.21
C LEU A 131 7.36 2.13 14.44
N LEU A 132 6.75 1.05 14.96
CA LEU A 132 5.94 1.10 16.17
C LEU A 132 6.76 1.50 17.41
N ASP A 133 7.97 0.97 17.55
CA ASP A 133 8.89 1.33 18.63
C ASP A 133 9.33 2.78 18.58
N ALA A 134 9.44 3.33 17.37
CA ALA A 134 9.74 4.75 17.16
C ALA A 134 8.51 5.67 17.35
N GLY A 135 7.34 5.11 17.71
CA GLY A 135 6.11 5.86 17.92
C GLY A 135 5.43 6.35 16.64
N ALA A 136 5.75 5.74 15.49
CA ALA A 136 5.08 6.07 14.24
C ALA A 136 3.60 5.67 14.29
N ARG A 137 2.72 6.51 13.75
CA ARG A 137 1.33 6.12 13.49
C ARG A 137 1.30 5.18 12.28
N LEU A 138 0.86 3.95 12.52
CA LEU A 138 0.87 2.88 11.54
C LEU A 138 -0.51 2.23 11.46
N VAL A 139 -1.01 2.04 10.26
CA VAL A 139 -2.21 1.28 9.96
C VAL A 139 -1.82 0.09 9.10
N PHE A 140 -2.00 -1.11 9.63
CA PHE A 140 -1.80 -2.31 8.82
C PHE A 140 -2.95 -2.51 7.86
N ARG A 141 -2.60 -2.76 6.59
CA ARG A 141 -3.54 -3.09 5.54
C ARG A 141 -3.36 -4.54 5.12
N ILE A 142 -4.41 -5.30 5.25
CA ILE A 142 -4.41 -6.74 5.04
C ILE A 142 -5.29 -7.04 3.84
N PRO A 143 -4.72 -7.35 2.67
CA PRO A 143 -5.52 -7.81 1.54
C PRO A 143 -6.12 -9.18 1.87
N VAL A 144 -7.43 -9.31 1.79
CA VAL A 144 -8.14 -10.57 2.01
C VAL A 144 -8.30 -11.29 0.69
N ILE A 145 -7.51 -12.34 0.49
CA ILE A 145 -7.44 -13.10 -0.76
C ILE A 145 -7.81 -14.56 -0.47
N PRO A 146 -9.05 -14.99 -0.80
CA PRO A 146 -9.52 -16.33 -0.50
C PRO A 146 -8.59 -17.42 -1.03
N GLY A 147 -8.31 -18.42 -0.18
CA GLY A 147 -7.43 -19.54 -0.51
C GLY A 147 -5.91 -19.22 -0.50
N ILE A 148 -5.52 -17.97 -0.28
CA ILE A 148 -4.11 -17.56 -0.20
C ILE A 148 -3.71 -17.19 1.22
N ASN A 149 -4.42 -16.25 1.85
CA ASN A 149 -4.10 -15.78 3.20
C ASN A 149 -5.29 -15.85 4.17
N THR A 150 -6.27 -16.68 3.85
CA THR A 150 -7.48 -16.86 4.67
C THR A 150 -7.56 -18.21 5.37
N SER A 151 -6.43 -18.96 5.46
CA SER A 151 -6.41 -20.20 6.25
C SER A 151 -6.48 -19.88 7.75
N GLU A 152 -7.10 -20.77 8.53
CA GLU A 152 -7.21 -20.60 9.99
C GLU A 152 -5.84 -20.35 10.67
N ARG A 153 -4.81 -21.08 10.23
CA ARG A 153 -3.45 -20.91 10.74
C ARG A 153 -2.91 -19.50 10.44
N GLU A 154 -3.06 -19.02 9.22
CA GLU A 154 -2.57 -17.71 8.79
C GLU A 154 -3.28 -16.59 9.56
N LEU A 155 -4.61 -16.68 9.66
CA LEU A 155 -5.43 -15.71 10.40
C LEU A 155 -5.09 -15.72 11.89
N ALA A 156 -4.92 -16.89 12.51
CA ALA A 156 -4.52 -16.99 13.93
C ALA A 156 -3.16 -16.34 14.18
N THR A 157 -2.17 -16.59 13.32
CA THR A 157 -0.83 -15.98 13.41
C THR A 157 -0.89 -14.47 13.24
N LEU A 158 -1.69 -13.98 12.31
CA LEU A 158 -1.86 -12.56 12.05
C LEU A 158 -2.57 -11.85 13.23
N ILE A 159 -3.62 -12.45 13.76
CA ILE A 159 -4.35 -11.92 14.93
C ILE A 159 -3.42 -11.85 16.15
N GLU A 160 -2.60 -12.86 16.39
CA GLU A 160 -1.65 -12.85 17.50
C GLU A 160 -0.58 -11.77 17.31
N PHE A 161 -0.03 -11.65 16.10
CA PHE A 161 0.91 -10.57 15.75
C PHE A 161 0.33 -9.18 16.03
N LEU A 162 -0.94 -8.95 15.68
CA LEU A 162 -1.61 -7.67 15.91
C LEU A 162 -1.90 -7.43 17.40
N LYS A 163 -2.32 -8.46 18.14
CA LYS A 163 -2.58 -8.38 19.60
C LYS A 163 -1.35 -7.92 20.37
N GLU A 164 -0.19 -8.50 20.07
CA GLU A 164 1.08 -8.13 20.72
C GLU A 164 1.43 -6.66 20.55
N ARG A 165 0.85 -6.00 19.52
CA ARG A 165 1.14 -4.62 19.10
C ARG A 165 -0.03 -3.66 19.31
N ALA A 166 -1.15 -4.14 19.80
CA ALA A 166 -2.40 -3.39 19.88
C ALA A 166 -2.30 -2.11 20.74
N GLU A 167 -1.43 -2.09 21.76
CA GLU A 167 -1.20 -0.91 22.59
C GLU A 167 -0.54 0.26 21.81
N LYS A 168 0.12 -0.03 20.68
CA LYS A 168 0.82 0.95 19.83
C LYS A 168 0.03 1.35 18.60
N MET A 169 -1.19 0.84 18.45
CA MET A 169 -2.00 0.99 17.23
C MET A 169 -3.46 1.28 17.60
N THR A 170 -4.20 1.84 16.67
CA THR A 170 -5.63 2.13 16.86
C THR A 170 -6.52 1.30 15.96
N GLU A 171 -6.06 0.99 14.76
CA GLU A 171 -6.91 0.40 13.72
C GLU A 171 -6.14 -0.54 12.78
N VAL A 172 -6.89 -1.41 12.11
CA VAL A 172 -6.40 -2.30 11.05
C VAL A 172 -7.42 -2.32 9.91
N HIS A 173 -6.93 -2.30 8.67
CA HIS A 173 -7.78 -2.32 7.48
C HIS A 173 -7.75 -3.70 6.80
N LEU A 174 -8.94 -4.28 6.60
CA LEU A 174 -9.13 -5.48 5.81
C LEU A 174 -9.55 -5.07 4.40
N LEU A 175 -8.69 -5.29 3.42
CA LEU A 175 -8.89 -4.89 2.04
C LEU A 175 -9.44 -6.07 1.23
N PRO A 176 -10.72 -6.10 0.85
CA PRO A 176 -11.24 -7.14 -0.01
C PRO A 176 -10.44 -7.19 -1.32
N TYR A 177 -9.99 -8.37 -1.72
CA TYR A 177 -9.39 -8.54 -3.04
C TYR A 177 -10.39 -8.22 -4.14
N HIS A 178 -9.98 -7.42 -5.12
CA HIS A 178 -10.77 -7.10 -6.30
C HIS A 178 -10.01 -7.39 -7.58
N ARG A 179 -10.67 -8.03 -8.54
CA ARG A 179 -10.11 -8.34 -9.88
C ARG A 179 -9.80 -7.11 -10.74
N ILE A 180 -10.07 -5.89 -10.24
CA ILE A 180 -9.79 -4.63 -10.95
C ILE A 180 -8.32 -4.51 -11.37
N ALA A 181 -7.39 -5.07 -10.57
CA ALA A 181 -5.96 -5.10 -10.89
C ALA A 181 -5.62 -5.84 -12.20
N GLY A 182 -6.45 -6.77 -12.66
CA GLY A 182 -6.27 -7.51 -13.92
C GLY A 182 -6.10 -6.60 -15.14
N ASN A 183 -6.74 -5.43 -15.14
CA ASN A 183 -6.54 -4.43 -16.18
C ASN A 183 -5.11 -3.86 -16.18
N LYS A 184 -4.48 -3.71 -15.01
CA LYS A 184 -3.09 -3.23 -14.87
C LYS A 184 -2.11 -4.28 -15.40
N TYR A 185 -2.29 -5.55 -15.03
CA TYR A 185 -1.45 -6.66 -15.51
C TYR A 185 -1.51 -6.79 -17.03
N ARG A 186 -2.73 -6.79 -17.61
CA ARG A 186 -2.91 -6.81 -19.07
C ARG A 186 -2.26 -5.63 -19.78
N ARG A 187 -2.37 -4.42 -19.22
CA ARG A 187 -1.75 -3.21 -19.78
C ARG A 187 -0.23 -3.23 -19.73
N LEU A 188 0.34 -3.91 -18.75
CA LEU A 188 1.79 -4.03 -18.56
C LEU A 188 2.36 -5.30 -19.21
N HIS A 189 1.53 -6.12 -19.89
CA HIS A 189 1.88 -7.43 -20.43
C HIS A 189 2.49 -8.37 -19.37
N MET A 190 2.02 -8.26 -18.15
CA MET A 190 2.41 -9.12 -17.04
C MET A 190 1.41 -10.25 -16.86
N LYS A 191 1.89 -11.42 -16.43
CA LYS A 191 1.01 -12.53 -16.06
C LYS A 191 0.22 -12.17 -14.80
N GLU A 192 -1.09 -12.30 -14.86
CA GLU A 192 -1.97 -12.14 -13.71
C GLU A 192 -1.97 -13.47 -12.92
N LEU A 193 -1.33 -13.46 -11.76
CA LEU A 193 -1.18 -14.66 -10.93
C LEU A 193 -2.47 -15.04 -10.17
N LEU A 194 -3.39 -14.09 -10.02
CA LEU A 194 -4.62 -14.23 -9.24
C LEU A 194 -5.88 -14.22 -10.12
N ALA A 195 -5.75 -14.50 -11.42
CA ALA A 195 -6.86 -14.45 -12.37
C ALA A 195 -8.03 -15.39 -11.98
N ASP A 196 -7.70 -16.54 -11.39
CA ASP A 196 -8.64 -17.58 -11.01
C ASP A 196 -9.09 -17.50 -9.53
N VAL A 197 -8.64 -16.49 -8.79
CA VAL A 197 -9.03 -16.29 -7.39
C VAL A 197 -10.33 -15.49 -7.34
N ASP A 198 -11.29 -16.00 -6.58
CA ASP A 198 -12.56 -15.32 -6.36
C ASP A 198 -12.42 -14.13 -5.40
N GLU A 199 -13.26 -13.12 -5.59
CA GLU A 199 -13.37 -12.03 -4.62
C GLU A 199 -14.00 -12.56 -3.33
N PRO A 200 -13.57 -12.09 -2.13
CA PRO A 200 -14.20 -12.48 -0.88
C PRO A 200 -15.65 -11.99 -0.86
N ASP A 201 -16.56 -12.85 -0.44
CA ASP A 201 -17.95 -12.44 -0.25
C ASP A 201 -18.15 -11.62 1.03
N GLN A 202 -19.32 -11.00 1.16
CA GLN A 202 -19.65 -10.17 2.30
C GLN A 202 -19.69 -10.96 3.62
N GLN A 203 -20.05 -12.24 3.57
CA GLN A 203 -20.12 -13.09 4.76
C GLN A 203 -18.72 -13.35 5.33
N LEU A 204 -17.76 -13.71 4.47
CA LEU A 204 -16.36 -13.88 4.85
C LEU A 204 -15.79 -12.59 5.42
N MET A 205 -16.01 -11.45 4.76
CA MET A 205 -15.50 -10.16 5.24
C MET A 205 -16.08 -9.79 6.60
N HIS A 206 -17.36 -10.04 6.82
CA HIS A 206 -17.99 -9.80 8.11
C HIS A 206 -17.45 -10.73 9.19
N GLN A 207 -17.31 -12.03 8.90
CA GLN A 207 -16.72 -12.99 9.82
C GLN A 207 -15.30 -12.58 10.24
N LEU A 208 -14.45 -12.23 9.27
CA LEU A 208 -13.08 -11.77 9.54
C LEU A 208 -13.07 -10.49 10.38
N LYS A 209 -13.96 -9.54 10.08
CA LYS A 209 -14.08 -8.33 10.90
C LYS A 209 -14.35 -8.68 12.37
N GLU A 210 -15.28 -9.59 12.65
CA GLU A 210 -15.59 -10.01 14.04
C GLU A 210 -14.42 -10.78 14.68
N GLU A 211 -13.70 -11.58 13.91
CA GLU A 211 -12.50 -12.27 14.42
C GLU A 211 -11.38 -11.29 14.78
N PHE A 212 -11.13 -10.30 13.92
CA PHE A 212 -10.09 -9.30 14.14
C PHE A 212 -10.40 -8.32 15.27
N LYS A 213 -11.66 -8.08 15.62
CA LYS A 213 -12.01 -7.31 16.83
C LYS A 213 -11.42 -7.88 18.12
N ARG A 214 -11.07 -9.17 18.14
CA ARG A 214 -10.39 -9.82 19.29
C ARG A 214 -8.98 -9.28 19.51
N THR A 215 -8.42 -8.53 18.57
CA THR A 215 -7.15 -7.82 18.75
C THR A 215 -7.27 -6.60 19.66
N GLY A 216 -8.48 -6.10 19.88
CA GLY A 216 -8.75 -4.84 20.58
C GLY A 216 -8.65 -3.60 19.68
N LEU A 217 -8.29 -3.78 18.40
CA LEU A 217 -8.19 -2.70 17.41
C LEU A 217 -9.55 -2.40 16.75
N GLU A 218 -9.71 -1.18 16.25
CA GLU A 218 -10.77 -0.87 15.32
C GLU A 218 -10.52 -1.59 13.99
N VAL A 219 -11.54 -2.27 13.45
CA VAL A 219 -11.42 -3.03 12.21
C VAL A 219 -12.27 -2.38 11.12
N ILE A 220 -11.59 -1.87 10.10
CA ILE A 220 -12.21 -1.21 8.93
C ILE A 220 -12.17 -2.16 7.74
N ILE A 221 -13.30 -2.31 7.02
CA ILE A 221 -13.33 -3.01 5.73
C ILE A 221 -13.20 -1.96 4.63
N GLY A 222 -12.18 -2.09 3.80
CA GLY A 222 -11.76 -1.06 2.86
C GLY A 222 -10.73 -0.11 3.47
N GLY A 223 -10.42 1.00 2.78
CA GLY A 223 -9.47 2.01 3.25
C GLY A 223 -9.05 2.96 2.15
#